data_870939189bda5d77bf37dc131420b47e
#
_entry.id   870939189bda5d77bf37dc131420b47e
#
_cell.length_a   1.000
_cell.length_b   1.000
_cell.length_c   1.000
_cell.angle_alpha   90.00
_cell.angle_beta   90.00
_cell.angle_gamma   90.00
#
_symmetry.space_group_name_H-M   'P 1'
#
loop_
_entity.id
_entity.type
_entity.pdbx_description
1 polymer ?
#
loop_
_entity_poly.entity_id
_entity_poly.type
_entity_poly.pdbx_seq_one_letter_code
_entity_poly.pdbx_strand_id
1 'polypeptide(L)'
;MPGFLKANAVKDSAPKTIGIPLYTNFDALDVIGTLQTFSMSGLLDPKLLAPTKALVRSWEGVEVQPQFTFDEIESLDVLFVPGGVKLEDVLGKDAPDKNPLLAFIRRIGAPGKTDGPMLITSVCTGALFLAASGLLQGFRATTHWNYQSILAMFPGVTVADGYPRFVIDANRITGGGISSGLDEAMAITALLLGDQAAQQGQLIMQYAPDPPFHDGDPSVADPSILFQVTNSMRDSVAKTASCFHNYIQKWGGEIALKLPPSK
;
A
#
# COMPACT_ATOMS: atom_id res chain seq x y z
N MET A 1 23.64 -6.79 -1.13
CA MET A 1 23.71 -8.26 -1.08
C MET A 1 23.84 -8.79 -2.50
N PRO A 2 24.71 -9.77 -2.82
CA PRO A 2 24.68 -10.39 -4.13
C PRO A 2 23.37 -11.16 -4.24
N GLY A 3 22.55 -10.84 -5.26
CA GLY A 3 21.27 -11.48 -5.48
C GLY A 3 21.43 -13.00 -5.61
N PHE A 4 20.59 -13.76 -4.92
CA PHE A 4 20.56 -15.21 -4.95
C PHE A 4 20.22 -15.79 -6.33
N LEU A 5 19.69 -14.96 -7.22
CA LEU A 5 19.31 -15.34 -8.58
C LEU A 5 19.85 -14.30 -9.57
N LYS A 6 20.83 -14.70 -10.35
CA LYS A 6 21.05 -14.04 -11.64
C LYS A 6 20.06 -14.67 -12.61
N ALA A 7 18.90 -14.06 -12.78
CA ALA A 7 17.93 -14.50 -13.78
C ALA A 7 18.58 -14.43 -15.18
N ASN A 8 18.48 -15.50 -15.92
CA ASN A 8 19.00 -15.62 -17.29
C ASN A 8 18.21 -14.82 -18.35
N ALA A 9 17.34 -13.90 -17.95
CA ALA A 9 16.34 -13.38 -18.89
C ALA A 9 16.20 -11.85 -19.01
N VAL A 10 16.92 -11.02 -18.26
CA VAL A 10 16.86 -9.56 -18.51
C VAL A 10 18.27 -8.99 -18.38
N LYS A 11 19.05 -9.13 -19.43
CA LYS A 11 20.48 -8.79 -19.40
C LYS A 11 20.79 -7.29 -19.48
N ASP A 12 19.82 -6.39 -19.76
CA ASP A 12 20.13 -4.99 -20.11
C ASP A 12 19.19 -3.92 -19.53
N SER A 13 18.33 -4.22 -18.56
CA SER A 13 17.54 -3.17 -17.87
C SER A 13 17.98 -2.99 -16.43
N ALA A 14 18.08 -1.73 -15.99
CA ALA A 14 18.28 -1.39 -14.56
C ALA A 14 17.18 -2.03 -13.71
N PRO A 15 17.47 -2.40 -12.45
CA PRO A 15 16.45 -2.89 -11.54
C PRO A 15 15.28 -1.92 -11.42
N LYS A 16 14.04 -2.46 -11.36
CA LYS A 16 12.84 -1.65 -11.17
C LYS A 16 12.78 -1.12 -9.73
N THR A 17 12.58 0.17 -9.60
CA THR A 17 12.55 0.86 -8.30
C THR A 17 11.17 0.81 -7.66
N ILE A 18 11.10 0.36 -6.40
CA ILE A 18 9.86 0.30 -5.61
C ILE A 18 10.00 1.24 -4.43
N GLY A 19 9.19 2.28 -4.35
CA GLY A 19 9.18 3.18 -3.20
C GLY A 19 8.17 2.76 -2.15
N ILE A 20 8.62 2.55 -0.92
CA ILE A 20 7.80 2.20 0.24
C ILE A 20 7.89 3.37 1.23
N PRO A 21 6.90 4.30 1.25
CA PRO A 21 6.92 5.43 2.17
C PRO A 21 6.60 5.00 3.60
N LEU A 22 7.46 5.38 4.53
CA LEU A 22 7.29 5.13 5.96
C LEU A 22 6.66 6.35 6.63
N TYR A 23 5.83 6.08 7.63
CA TYR A 23 5.21 7.06 8.52
C TYR A 23 5.01 6.46 9.90
N THR A 24 4.90 7.28 10.94
CA THR A 24 4.73 6.80 12.32
C THR A 24 3.49 5.90 12.46
N ASN A 25 3.61 4.80 13.20
CA ASN A 25 2.60 3.75 13.39
C ASN A 25 2.24 2.96 12.11
N PHE A 26 3.15 2.86 11.13
CA PHE A 26 3.00 1.88 10.06
C PHE A 26 2.96 0.45 10.61
N ASP A 27 2.35 -0.47 9.89
CA ASP A 27 2.36 -1.89 10.22
C ASP A 27 3.67 -2.54 9.76
N ALA A 28 4.38 -3.19 10.69
CA ALA A 28 5.71 -3.72 10.39
C ALA A 28 5.69 -4.79 9.29
N LEU A 29 4.67 -5.66 9.25
CA LEU A 29 4.60 -6.71 8.23
C LEU A 29 4.29 -6.13 6.84
N ASP A 30 3.49 -5.07 6.75
CA ASP A 30 3.20 -4.36 5.49
C ASP A 30 4.49 -3.85 4.83
N VAL A 31 5.45 -3.43 5.63
CA VAL A 31 6.74 -2.90 5.18
C VAL A 31 7.78 -4.00 5.03
N ILE A 32 8.07 -4.73 6.11
CA ILE A 32 9.21 -5.67 6.12
C ILE A 32 8.92 -6.93 5.31
N GLY A 33 7.68 -7.44 5.36
CA GLY A 33 7.27 -8.61 4.58
C GLY A 33 7.32 -8.33 3.08
N THR A 34 6.82 -7.18 2.65
CA THR A 34 6.83 -6.79 1.24
C THR A 34 8.22 -6.43 0.75
N LEU A 35 9.01 -5.71 1.57
CA LEU A 35 10.43 -5.46 1.31
C LEU A 35 11.19 -6.77 1.06
N GLN A 36 10.98 -7.78 1.92
CA GLN A 36 11.58 -9.11 1.77
C GLN A 36 11.14 -9.76 0.45
N THR A 37 9.84 -9.76 0.16
CA THR A 37 9.28 -10.38 -1.05
C THR A 37 9.85 -9.75 -2.33
N PHE A 38 9.85 -8.43 -2.43
CA PHE A 38 10.41 -7.73 -3.59
C PHE A 38 11.92 -8.00 -3.76
N SER A 39 12.65 -8.12 -2.65
CA SER A 39 14.10 -8.35 -2.70
C SER A 39 14.49 -9.74 -3.21
N MET A 40 13.57 -10.71 -3.23
CA MET A 40 13.89 -12.10 -3.60
C MET A 40 14.34 -12.27 -5.06
N SER A 41 13.81 -11.47 -5.96
CA SER A 41 14.18 -11.56 -7.39
C SER A 41 15.59 -11.05 -7.67
N GLY A 42 16.13 -10.16 -6.84
CA GLY A 42 17.40 -9.43 -7.10
C GLY A 42 17.33 -8.46 -8.30
N LEU A 43 16.14 -8.31 -8.91
CA LEU A 43 15.87 -7.43 -10.05
C LEU A 43 14.92 -6.27 -9.70
N LEU A 44 14.36 -6.28 -8.50
CA LEU A 44 13.60 -5.19 -7.92
C LEU A 44 14.47 -4.51 -6.86
N ASP A 45 14.39 -3.18 -6.80
CA ASP A 45 15.13 -2.33 -5.87
C ASP A 45 14.15 -1.60 -4.93
N PRO A 46 13.67 -2.27 -3.87
CA PRO A 46 12.78 -1.65 -2.91
C PRO A 46 13.53 -0.65 -2.02
N LYS A 47 12.98 0.56 -1.91
CA LYS A 47 13.53 1.70 -1.18
C LYS A 47 12.58 2.13 -0.07
N LEU A 48 13.09 2.19 1.15
CA LEU A 48 12.37 2.73 2.30
C LEU A 48 12.57 4.26 2.33
N LEU A 49 11.46 4.99 2.32
CA LEU A 49 11.41 6.42 2.13
C LEU A 49 10.69 7.09 3.30
N ALA A 50 11.09 8.29 3.71
CA ALA A 50 10.35 9.10 4.68
C ALA A 50 10.60 10.59 4.46
N PRO A 51 9.91 11.51 5.16
CA PRO A 51 10.21 12.93 5.07
C PRO A 51 11.65 13.29 5.48
N THR A 52 12.24 12.52 6.40
CA THR A 52 13.63 12.69 6.88
C THR A 52 14.27 11.31 7.04
N LYS A 53 15.59 11.26 7.27
CA LYS A 53 16.33 10.02 7.57
C LYS A 53 16.32 9.63 9.06
N ALA A 54 15.48 10.26 9.88
CA ALA A 54 15.25 9.85 11.26
C ALA A 54 14.56 8.48 11.32
N LEU A 55 14.78 7.76 12.41
CA LEU A 55 14.08 6.49 12.66
C LEU A 55 12.57 6.70 12.65
N VAL A 56 11.85 5.83 11.96
CA VAL A 56 10.39 5.78 11.94
C VAL A 56 9.94 4.53 12.69
N ARG A 57 9.05 4.75 13.66
CA ARG A 57 8.58 3.68 14.55
C ARG A 57 7.27 3.11 14.06
N SER A 58 7.21 1.78 13.91
CA SER A 58 5.98 1.04 13.67
C SER A 58 5.09 1.02 14.92
N TRP A 59 3.83 0.63 14.74
CA TRP A 59 2.92 0.55 15.89
C TRP A 59 3.30 -0.59 16.85
N GLU A 60 3.94 -1.65 16.36
CA GLU A 60 4.47 -2.77 17.17
C GLU A 60 5.77 -2.40 17.91
N GLY A 61 6.35 -1.24 17.58
CA GLY A 61 7.55 -0.73 18.25
C GLY A 61 8.86 -1.00 17.51
N VAL A 62 8.82 -1.52 16.29
CA VAL A 62 10.01 -1.68 15.45
C VAL A 62 10.44 -0.32 14.92
N GLU A 63 11.71 0.02 15.05
CA GLU A 63 12.29 1.24 14.52
C GLU A 63 13.03 0.94 13.21
N VAL A 64 12.66 1.65 12.15
CA VAL A 64 13.22 1.46 10.81
C VAL A 64 13.84 2.77 10.34
N GLN A 65 15.08 2.69 9.85
CA GLN A 65 15.77 3.83 9.27
C GLN A 65 15.46 3.92 7.76
N PRO A 66 14.86 5.03 7.27
CA PRO A 66 14.68 5.27 5.85
C PRO A 66 16.03 5.38 5.14
N GLN A 67 16.09 4.83 3.93
CA GLN A 67 17.28 4.92 3.09
C GLN A 67 17.36 6.28 2.37
N PHE A 68 16.18 6.82 1.99
CA PHE A 68 16.06 8.08 1.26
C PHE A 68 14.98 8.96 1.88
N THR A 69 15.12 10.26 1.68
CA THR A 69 14.05 11.21 1.94
C THR A 69 13.08 11.26 0.75
N PHE A 70 11.87 11.77 0.97
CA PHE A 70 10.91 11.98 -0.12
C PHE A 70 11.47 12.90 -1.21
N ASP A 71 12.25 13.92 -0.83
CA ASP A 71 12.81 14.90 -1.76
C ASP A 71 13.95 14.32 -2.61
N GLU A 72 14.64 13.28 -2.16
CA GLU A 72 15.68 12.59 -2.92
C GLU A 72 15.12 11.68 -4.03
N ILE A 73 13.79 11.46 -4.07
CA ILE A 73 13.11 10.58 -5.05
C ILE A 73 12.42 11.43 -6.11
N GLU A 74 12.88 11.36 -7.33
CA GLU A 74 12.27 12.06 -8.47
C GLU A 74 11.19 11.21 -9.15
N SER A 75 11.45 9.90 -9.32
CA SER A 75 10.55 8.93 -9.97
C SER A 75 10.67 7.55 -9.35
N LEU A 76 9.66 6.71 -9.55
CA LEU A 76 9.60 5.30 -9.13
C LEU A 76 8.92 4.48 -10.23
N ASP A 77 9.31 3.21 -10.38
CA ASP A 77 8.54 2.26 -11.20
C ASP A 77 7.28 1.78 -10.46
N VAL A 78 7.35 1.63 -9.15
CA VAL A 78 6.22 1.26 -8.28
C VAL A 78 6.18 2.14 -7.06
N LEU A 79 5.01 2.70 -6.77
CA LEU A 79 4.70 3.30 -5.47
C LEU A 79 3.91 2.26 -4.65
N PHE A 80 4.48 1.79 -3.53
CA PHE A 80 3.84 0.81 -2.64
C PHE A 80 3.58 1.44 -1.27
N VAL A 81 2.31 1.77 -0.98
CA VAL A 81 1.93 2.47 0.26
C VAL A 81 1.48 1.46 1.31
N PRO A 82 2.24 1.27 2.41
CA PRO A 82 1.86 0.38 3.50
C PRO A 82 0.70 0.94 4.31
N GLY A 83 0.02 0.08 5.05
CA GLY A 83 -0.95 0.48 6.06
C GLY A 83 -0.34 0.67 7.44
N GLY A 84 -1.23 0.86 8.41
CA GLY A 84 -0.88 1.08 9.80
C GLY A 84 -2.09 1.47 10.63
N VAL A 85 -1.84 1.98 11.81
CA VAL A 85 -2.87 2.43 12.75
C VAL A 85 -2.71 3.91 13.09
N LYS A 86 -3.72 4.49 13.76
CA LYS A 86 -3.75 5.93 14.11
C LYS A 86 -3.50 6.83 12.89
N LEU A 87 -4.13 6.50 11.78
CA LEU A 87 -3.98 7.21 10.52
C LEU A 87 -4.32 8.70 10.62
N GLU A 88 -5.18 9.05 11.58
CA GLU A 88 -5.54 10.43 11.89
C GLU A 88 -4.33 11.28 12.32
N ASP A 89 -3.34 10.68 12.98
CA ASP A 89 -2.12 11.39 13.39
C ASP A 89 -1.24 11.71 12.17
N VAL A 90 -1.26 10.83 11.16
CA VAL A 90 -0.52 10.99 9.90
C VAL A 90 -1.25 11.93 8.95
N LEU A 91 -2.58 11.76 8.80
CA LEU A 91 -3.41 12.58 7.92
C LEU A 91 -3.41 14.05 8.37
N GLY A 92 -3.48 14.28 9.69
CA GLY A 92 -3.47 15.62 10.25
C GLY A 92 -4.66 16.48 9.81
N LYS A 93 -4.47 17.82 9.82
CA LYS A 93 -5.49 18.81 9.44
C LYS A 93 -5.09 19.62 8.21
N ASP A 94 -3.92 19.36 7.66
CA ASP A 94 -3.35 20.12 6.57
C ASP A 94 -3.95 19.72 5.21
N ALA A 95 -3.85 20.62 4.24
CA ALA A 95 -4.19 20.31 2.86
C ALA A 95 -3.31 19.18 2.32
N PRO A 96 -3.81 18.39 1.33
CA PRO A 96 -3.05 17.27 0.77
C PRO A 96 -1.61 17.64 0.39
N ASP A 97 -1.41 18.80 -0.22
CA ASP A 97 -0.10 19.24 -0.70
C ASP A 97 0.83 19.77 0.40
N LYS A 98 0.31 19.95 1.63
CA LYS A 98 1.09 20.36 2.81
C LYS A 98 1.41 19.20 3.74
N ASN A 99 0.69 18.08 3.62
CA ASN A 99 0.99 16.86 4.34
C ASN A 99 2.16 16.15 3.66
N PRO A 100 3.29 15.91 4.32
CA PRO A 100 4.49 15.35 3.67
C PRO A 100 4.24 14.03 2.94
N LEU A 101 3.47 13.12 3.54
CA LEU A 101 3.17 11.81 2.94
C LEU A 101 2.25 11.97 1.72
N LEU A 102 1.15 12.71 1.87
CA LEU A 102 0.18 12.88 0.78
C LEU A 102 0.78 13.69 -0.37
N ALA A 103 1.56 14.73 -0.07
CA ALA A 103 2.26 15.52 -1.08
C ALA A 103 3.25 14.65 -1.87
N PHE A 104 4.00 13.78 -1.20
CA PHE A 104 4.87 12.81 -1.86
C PHE A 104 4.09 11.85 -2.75
N ILE A 105 3.03 11.21 -2.20
CA ILE A 105 2.17 10.27 -2.96
C ILE A 105 1.58 10.95 -4.19
N ARG A 106 1.06 12.18 -4.06
CA ARG A 106 0.50 12.96 -5.18
C ARG A 106 1.57 13.30 -6.20
N ARG A 107 2.74 13.76 -5.77
CA ARG A 107 3.85 14.14 -6.65
C ARG A 107 4.35 12.97 -7.48
N ILE A 108 4.49 11.79 -6.87
CA ILE A 108 4.92 10.58 -7.58
C ILE A 108 3.81 10.01 -8.45
N GLY A 109 2.59 9.90 -7.93
CA GLY A 109 1.46 9.26 -8.59
C GLY A 109 0.67 10.14 -9.56
N ALA A 110 1.05 11.42 -9.76
CA ALA A 110 0.30 12.35 -10.59
C ALA A 110 0.06 11.83 -12.01
N PRO A 111 -1.19 11.85 -12.51
CA PRO A 111 -1.48 11.40 -13.85
C PRO A 111 -0.83 12.31 -14.92
N GLY A 112 -0.43 11.71 -16.04
CA GLY A 112 0.14 12.44 -17.16
C GLY A 112 1.64 12.71 -17.09
N LYS A 113 2.32 12.26 -16.05
CA LYS A 113 3.79 12.23 -16.04
C LYS A 113 4.28 11.11 -16.95
N THR A 114 5.18 11.45 -17.89
CA THR A 114 5.84 10.47 -18.75
C THR A 114 6.79 9.54 -17.98
N ASP A 115 7.22 9.97 -16.80
CA ASP A 115 8.11 9.30 -15.85
C ASP A 115 7.40 8.88 -14.55
N GLY A 116 6.06 8.86 -14.54
CA GLY A 116 5.26 8.39 -13.41
C GLY A 116 5.36 6.87 -13.22
N PRO A 117 4.97 6.36 -12.02
CA PRO A 117 5.09 4.95 -11.72
C PRO A 117 4.21 4.10 -12.66
N MET A 118 4.76 2.95 -13.07
CA MET A 118 4.01 1.94 -13.83
C MET A 118 2.84 1.40 -12.99
N LEU A 119 3.07 1.22 -11.68
CA LEU A 119 2.07 0.71 -10.73
C LEU A 119 1.97 1.63 -9.50
N ILE A 120 0.75 1.89 -9.08
CA ILE A 120 0.42 2.58 -7.82
C ILE A 120 -0.31 1.57 -6.95
N THR A 121 0.30 1.23 -5.84
CA THR A 121 -0.12 0.08 -5.05
C THR A 121 -0.19 0.40 -3.56
N SER A 122 -0.96 -0.37 -2.82
CA SER A 122 -1.07 -0.23 -1.37
C SER A 122 -1.56 -1.51 -0.72
N VAL A 123 -1.13 -1.75 0.51
CA VAL A 123 -1.68 -2.82 1.34
C VAL A 123 -2.39 -2.26 2.55
N CYS A 124 -3.35 -3.01 3.08
CA CYS A 124 -4.05 -2.71 4.32
C CYS A 124 -4.71 -1.31 4.27
N THR A 125 -4.55 -0.49 5.29
CA THR A 125 -5.08 0.88 5.35
C THR A 125 -4.34 1.89 4.47
N GLY A 126 -3.24 1.49 3.80
CA GLY A 126 -2.52 2.32 2.84
C GLY A 126 -3.39 2.83 1.68
N ALA A 127 -4.43 2.07 1.29
CA ALA A 127 -5.40 2.48 0.29
C ALA A 127 -6.14 3.78 0.66
N LEU A 128 -6.31 4.06 1.96
CA LEU A 128 -6.95 5.31 2.42
C LEU A 128 -6.08 6.54 2.11
N PHE A 129 -4.75 6.41 2.18
CA PHE A 129 -3.84 7.49 1.78
C PHE A 129 -3.81 7.67 0.26
N LEU A 130 -3.88 6.59 -0.53
CA LEU A 130 -4.05 6.69 -1.98
C LEU A 130 -5.36 7.39 -2.34
N ALA A 131 -6.47 7.04 -1.67
CA ALA A 131 -7.76 7.69 -1.87
C ALA A 131 -7.72 9.17 -1.45
N ALA A 132 -7.13 9.50 -0.29
CA ALA A 132 -6.94 10.87 0.18
C ALA A 132 -6.04 11.70 -0.74
N SER A 133 -5.17 11.03 -1.48
CA SER A 133 -4.32 11.66 -2.51
C SER A 133 -5.01 11.79 -3.89
N GLY A 134 -6.24 11.27 -4.04
CA GLY A 134 -7.01 11.29 -5.29
C GLY A 134 -6.60 10.21 -6.30
N LEU A 135 -5.69 9.31 -5.96
CA LEU A 135 -5.12 8.34 -6.90
C LEU A 135 -6.01 7.10 -7.13
N LEU A 136 -7.08 6.93 -6.35
CA LEU A 136 -8.06 5.85 -6.53
C LEU A 136 -9.37 6.31 -7.16
N GLN A 137 -9.50 7.59 -7.54
CA GLN A 137 -10.70 8.08 -8.20
C GLN A 137 -10.89 7.43 -9.57
N GLY A 138 -12.06 6.83 -9.79
CA GLY A 138 -12.40 6.10 -11.02
C GLY A 138 -11.93 4.63 -11.02
N PHE A 139 -11.34 4.16 -9.94
CA PHE A 139 -10.82 2.80 -9.83
C PHE A 139 -11.60 1.96 -8.82
N ARG A 140 -11.58 0.65 -9.03
CA ARG A 140 -12.00 -0.36 -8.08
C ARG A 140 -10.82 -0.68 -7.16
N ALA A 141 -11.07 -0.70 -5.85
CA ALA A 141 -10.03 -0.88 -4.83
C ALA A 141 -10.53 -1.70 -3.65
N THR A 142 -9.60 -2.22 -2.87
CA THR A 142 -9.86 -2.80 -1.55
C THR A 142 -8.95 -2.16 -0.49
N THR A 143 -9.19 -2.49 0.75
CA THR A 143 -8.41 -2.11 1.93
C THR A 143 -8.60 -3.18 3.01
N HIS A 144 -7.99 -3.03 4.18
CA HIS A 144 -8.29 -3.91 5.32
C HIS A 144 -9.80 -3.98 5.56
N TRP A 145 -10.32 -5.19 5.75
CA TRP A 145 -11.76 -5.48 5.78
C TRP A 145 -12.57 -4.54 6.68
N ASN A 146 -12.05 -4.18 7.84
CA ASN A 146 -12.72 -3.32 8.81
C ASN A 146 -12.70 -1.81 8.44
N TYR A 147 -12.01 -1.45 7.38
CA TYR A 147 -11.89 -0.07 6.89
C TYR A 147 -12.54 0.15 5.52
N GLN A 148 -13.19 -0.87 4.93
CA GLN A 148 -13.85 -0.76 3.63
C GLN A 148 -14.92 0.34 3.60
N SER A 149 -15.68 0.50 4.69
CA SER A 149 -16.67 1.57 4.81
C SER A 149 -16.06 2.97 4.76
N ILE A 150 -14.82 3.14 5.23
CA ILE A 150 -14.09 4.40 5.15
C ILE A 150 -13.60 4.64 3.72
N LEU A 151 -13.08 3.62 3.05
CA LEU A 151 -12.69 3.71 1.65
C LEU A 151 -13.88 4.11 0.75
N ALA A 152 -15.08 3.59 1.05
CA ALA A 152 -16.30 3.91 0.34
C ALA A 152 -16.76 5.38 0.50
N MET A 153 -16.23 6.14 1.47
CA MET A 153 -16.55 7.56 1.62
C MET A 153 -15.90 8.44 0.53
N PHE A 154 -14.85 7.94 -0.13
CA PHE A 154 -14.11 8.72 -1.13
C PHE A 154 -14.87 8.76 -2.46
N PRO A 155 -15.15 9.97 -2.99
CA PRO A 155 -15.86 10.10 -4.25
C PRO A 155 -15.13 9.41 -5.40
N GLY A 156 -15.87 8.64 -6.19
CA GLY A 156 -15.33 7.95 -7.37
C GLY A 156 -14.50 6.70 -7.09
N VAL A 157 -14.37 6.28 -5.82
CA VAL A 157 -13.75 5.00 -5.49
C VAL A 157 -14.83 3.91 -5.44
N THR A 158 -14.62 2.81 -6.14
CA THR A 158 -15.49 1.63 -6.09
C THR A 158 -14.84 0.58 -5.21
N VAL A 159 -15.41 0.30 -4.03
CA VAL A 159 -14.91 -0.77 -3.16
C VAL A 159 -15.27 -2.12 -3.75
N ALA A 160 -14.31 -3.03 -3.83
CA ALA A 160 -14.53 -4.38 -4.31
C ALA A 160 -15.43 -5.17 -3.36
N ASP A 161 -16.31 -5.99 -3.93
CA ASP A 161 -17.19 -6.86 -3.15
C ASP A 161 -16.39 -7.92 -2.39
N GLY A 162 -16.89 -8.29 -1.21
CA GLY A 162 -16.26 -9.27 -0.33
C GLY A 162 -14.96 -8.76 0.30
N TYR A 163 -14.06 -9.70 0.59
CA TYR A 163 -12.78 -9.40 1.26
C TYR A 163 -11.60 -9.96 0.44
N PRO A 164 -11.41 -9.50 -0.83
CA PRO A 164 -10.35 -10.03 -1.67
C PRO A 164 -8.98 -9.76 -1.07
N ARG A 165 -8.07 -10.71 -1.23
CA ARG A 165 -6.68 -10.56 -0.79
C ARG A 165 -6.04 -9.33 -1.43
N PHE A 166 -6.27 -9.11 -2.72
CA PHE A 166 -5.93 -7.86 -3.42
C PHE A 166 -6.83 -7.66 -4.64
N VAL A 167 -6.86 -6.45 -5.16
CA VAL A 167 -7.60 -6.04 -6.36
C VAL A 167 -6.63 -5.42 -7.33
N ILE A 168 -6.69 -5.83 -8.59
CA ILE A 168 -6.01 -5.19 -9.70
C ILE A 168 -7.05 -4.46 -10.55
N ASP A 169 -6.85 -3.17 -10.78
CA ASP A 169 -7.65 -2.36 -11.69
C ASP A 169 -6.73 -1.42 -12.46
N ALA A 170 -6.51 -1.73 -13.74
CA ALA A 170 -5.51 -1.08 -14.57
C ALA A 170 -4.11 -1.08 -13.89
N ASN A 171 -3.54 0.09 -13.63
CA ASN A 171 -2.28 0.22 -12.92
C ASN A 171 -2.43 0.51 -11.41
N ARG A 172 -3.60 0.20 -10.85
CA ARG A 172 -3.85 0.25 -9.40
C ARG A 172 -3.90 -1.17 -8.85
N ILE A 173 -3.13 -1.42 -7.80
CA ILE A 173 -3.19 -2.69 -7.08
C ILE A 173 -3.35 -2.34 -5.61
N THR A 174 -4.41 -2.86 -5.00
CA THR A 174 -4.71 -2.56 -3.58
C THR A 174 -4.93 -3.85 -2.82
N GLY A 175 -4.18 -4.06 -1.76
CA GLY A 175 -4.26 -5.22 -0.88
C GLY A 175 -5.26 -5.05 0.27
N GLY A 176 -5.78 -6.17 0.73
CA GLY A 176 -6.64 -6.29 1.92
C GLY A 176 -5.87 -6.13 3.23
N GLY A 177 -6.09 -7.03 4.18
CA GLY A 177 -5.39 -6.99 5.48
C GLY A 177 -3.91 -7.35 5.38
N ILE A 178 -3.17 -6.98 6.36
CA ILE A 178 -1.70 -7.04 6.57
C ILE A 178 -0.98 -8.14 5.76
N SER A 179 -1.35 -9.41 5.98
CA SER A 179 -0.69 -10.57 5.33
C SER A 179 -0.89 -10.62 3.82
N SER A 180 -1.89 -9.92 3.27
CA SER A 180 -2.13 -9.86 1.82
C SER A 180 -1.00 -9.16 1.06
N GLY A 181 -0.20 -8.33 1.75
CA GLY A 181 0.95 -7.68 1.16
C GLY A 181 1.99 -8.64 0.56
N LEU A 182 2.10 -9.86 1.13
CA LEU A 182 2.99 -10.89 0.57
C LEU A 182 2.48 -11.40 -0.78
N ASP A 183 1.17 -11.68 -0.88
CA ASP A 183 0.54 -12.14 -2.12
C ASP A 183 0.58 -11.05 -3.18
N GLU A 184 0.27 -9.81 -2.78
CA GLU A 184 0.29 -8.62 -3.63
C GLU A 184 1.71 -8.36 -4.18
N ALA A 185 2.75 -8.43 -3.32
CA ALA A 185 4.13 -8.23 -3.75
C ALA A 185 4.59 -9.31 -4.74
N MET A 186 4.12 -10.56 -4.59
CA MET A 186 4.37 -11.62 -5.57
C MET A 186 3.65 -11.36 -6.89
N ALA A 187 2.40 -10.90 -6.85
CA ALA A 187 1.65 -10.52 -8.05
C ALA A 187 2.32 -9.35 -8.79
N ILE A 188 2.77 -8.32 -8.06
CA ILE A 188 3.53 -7.20 -8.63
C ILE A 188 4.84 -7.70 -9.26
N THR A 189 5.56 -8.61 -8.59
CA THR A 189 6.78 -9.22 -9.13
C THR A 189 6.50 -9.96 -10.44
N ALA A 190 5.40 -10.73 -10.50
CA ALA A 190 4.98 -11.43 -11.71
C ALA A 190 4.63 -10.46 -12.85
N LEU A 191 3.92 -9.37 -12.56
CA LEU A 191 3.59 -8.34 -13.56
C LEU A 191 4.83 -7.63 -14.13
N LEU A 192 5.85 -7.41 -13.32
CA LEU A 192 7.05 -6.68 -13.72
C LEU A 192 8.13 -7.57 -14.34
N LEU A 193 8.29 -8.80 -13.88
CA LEU A 193 9.40 -9.68 -14.21
C LEU A 193 8.96 -11.04 -14.80
N GLY A 194 7.65 -11.30 -14.86
CA GLY A 194 7.08 -12.56 -15.29
C GLY A 194 6.91 -13.60 -14.17
N ASP A 195 6.03 -14.56 -14.39
CA ASP A 195 5.61 -15.58 -13.42
C ASP A 195 6.77 -16.38 -12.85
N GLN A 196 7.76 -16.71 -13.71
CA GLN A 196 8.92 -17.51 -13.28
C GLN A 196 9.71 -16.82 -12.17
N ALA A 197 9.92 -15.50 -12.26
CA ALA A 197 10.64 -14.74 -11.24
C ALA A 197 9.88 -14.73 -9.91
N ALA A 198 8.55 -14.57 -9.95
CA ALA A 198 7.70 -14.62 -8.77
C ALA A 198 7.70 -16.02 -8.13
N GLN A 199 7.55 -17.08 -8.92
CA GLN A 199 7.59 -18.46 -8.44
C GLN A 199 8.93 -18.84 -7.81
N GLN A 200 10.04 -18.36 -8.39
CA GLN A 200 11.38 -18.55 -7.80
C GLN A 200 11.48 -17.83 -6.44
N GLY A 201 11.00 -16.58 -6.36
CA GLY A 201 10.94 -15.84 -5.09
C GLY A 201 10.09 -16.55 -4.05
N GLN A 202 8.91 -17.05 -4.44
CA GLN A 202 8.02 -17.81 -3.58
C GLN A 202 8.71 -19.05 -3.01
N LEU A 203 9.41 -19.82 -3.85
CA LEU A 203 10.12 -21.03 -3.43
C LEU A 203 11.29 -20.69 -2.49
N ILE A 204 12.07 -19.63 -2.76
CA ILE A 204 13.17 -19.19 -1.89
C ILE A 204 12.64 -18.81 -0.50
N MET A 205 11.52 -18.13 -0.43
CA MET A 205 10.87 -17.76 0.83
C MET A 205 10.18 -18.95 1.52
N GLN A 206 10.03 -20.08 0.81
CA GLN A 206 9.17 -21.18 1.24
C GLN A 206 7.74 -20.67 1.60
N TYR A 207 7.24 -19.71 0.83
CA TYR A 207 5.92 -19.14 1.07
C TYR A 207 4.83 -20.09 0.59
N ALA A 208 4.44 -20.98 1.50
CA ALA A 208 3.37 -21.97 1.35
C ALA A 208 2.46 -21.87 2.59
N PRO A 209 1.61 -20.82 2.69
CA PRO A 209 0.85 -20.54 3.92
C PRO A 209 -0.14 -21.69 4.24
N ASP A 210 -0.07 -22.16 5.47
CA ASP A 210 -0.93 -23.20 6.04
C ASP A 210 -1.28 -22.80 7.48
N PRO A 211 -2.15 -21.78 7.67
CA PRO A 211 -2.49 -21.27 9.00
C PRO A 211 -3.29 -22.32 9.78
N PRO A 212 -3.06 -22.44 11.10
CA PRO A 212 -3.74 -23.43 11.94
C PRO A 212 -5.23 -23.12 12.19
N PHE A 213 -5.70 -21.93 11.79
CA PHE A 213 -7.08 -21.46 11.91
C PHE A 213 -7.55 -20.84 10.59
N HIS A 214 -8.87 -20.76 10.40
CA HIS A 214 -9.47 -20.26 9.15
C HIS A 214 -10.24 -18.94 9.31
N ASP A 215 -10.13 -18.28 10.47
CA ASP A 215 -10.84 -17.03 10.79
C ASP A 215 -10.19 -15.77 10.18
N GLY A 216 -9.23 -15.94 9.30
CA GLY A 216 -8.55 -14.81 8.63
C GLY A 216 -9.38 -14.10 7.57
N ASP A 217 -10.51 -14.67 7.13
CA ASP A 217 -11.46 -14.05 6.22
C ASP A 217 -12.79 -13.81 6.96
N PRO A 218 -13.27 -12.53 7.04
CA PRO A 218 -14.50 -12.20 7.75
C PRO A 218 -15.75 -12.92 7.22
N SER A 219 -15.76 -13.39 5.98
CA SER A 219 -16.90 -14.10 5.39
C SER A 219 -17.08 -15.52 5.90
N VAL A 220 -16.02 -16.13 6.45
CA VAL A 220 -16.01 -17.51 6.95
C VAL A 220 -15.60 -17.61 8.42
N ALA A 221 -15.18 -16.50 9.03
CA ALA A 221 -14.79 -16.45 10.43
C ALA A 221 -15.93 -16.85 11.38
N ASP A 222 -15.59 -17.47 12.51
CA ASP A 222 -16.56 -17.72 13.57
C ASP A 222 -17.25 -16.39 13.98
N PRO A 223 -18.59 -16.34 14.01
CA PRO A 223 -19.31 -15.11 14.32
C PRO A 223 -18.94 -14.49 15.67
N SER A 224 -18.57 -15.31 16.67
CA SER A 224 -18.14 -14.80 17.98
C SER A 224 -16.77 -14.14 17.92
N ILE A 225 -15.85 -14.69 17.15
CA ILE A 225 -14.51 -14.12 16.90
C ILE A 225 -14.65 -12.82 16.11
N LEU A 226 -15.42 -12.85 15.02
CA LEU A 226 -15.69 -11.65 14.22
C LEU A 226 -16.28 -10.52 15.06
N PHE A 227 -17.27 -10.82 15.91
CA PHE A 227 -17.88 -9.85 16.82
C PHE A 227 -16.86 -9.27 17.82
N GLN A 228 -16.06 -10.12 18.46
CA GLN A 228 -15.04 -9.68 19.42
C GLN A 228 -14.01 -8.76 18.77
N VAL A 229 -13.49 -9.14 17.60
CA VAL A 229 -12.50 -8.34 16.86
C VAL A 229 -13.10 -7.01 16.41
N THR A 230 -14.28 -7.03 15.79
CA THR A 230 -14.98 -5.79 15.37
C THR A 230 -15.21 -4.86 16.57
N ASN A 231 -15.61 -5.42 17.70
CA ASN A 231 -15.88 -4.65 18.91
C ASN A 231 -14.60 -4.05 19.51
N SER A 232 -13.49 -4.79 19.52
CA SER A 232 -12.19 -4.31 20.02
C SER A 232 -11.61 -3.18 19.16
N MET A 233 -11.91 -3.15 17.87
CA MET A 233 -11.44 -2.14 16.92
C MET A 233 -12.41 -0.95 16.76
N ARG A 234 -13.62 -1.01 17.32
CA ARG A 234 -14.72 -0.06 17.08
C ARG A 234 -14.30 1.41 17.24
N ASP A 235 -13.68 1.74 18.38
CA ASP A 235 -13.36 3.14 18.69
C ASP A 235 -12.24 3.67 17.79
N SER A 236 -11.26 2.83 17.47
CA SER A 236 -10.17 3.19 16.54
C SER A 236 -10.71 3.42 15.12
N VAL A 237 -11.54 2.52 14.63
CA VAL A 237 -12.19 2.65 13.31
C VAL A 237 -13.09 3.88 13.26
N ALA A 238 -13.90 4.12 14.30
CA ALA A 238 -14.78 5.29 14.37
C ALA A 238 -13.99 6.60 14.38
N LYS A 239 -12.88 6.66 15.11
CA LYS A 239 -11.99 7.84 15.13
C LYS A 239 -11.38 8.09 13.75
N THR A 240 -10.86 7.06 13.11
CA THR A 240 -10.33 7.13 11.75
C THR A 240 -11.41 7.55 10.75
N ALA A 241 -12.61 6.96 10.81
CA ALA A 241 -13.75 7.33 9.96
C ALA A 241 -14.12 8.80 10.09
N SER A 242 -14.22 9.31 11.33
CA SER A 242 -14.52 10.72 11.59
C SER A 242 -13.43 11.64 11.03
N CYS A 243 -12.17 11.26 11.17
CA CYS A 243 -11.04 12.04 10.63
C CYS A 243 -11.09 12.13 9.10
N PHE A 244 -11.24 10.99 8.41
CA PHE A 244 -11.33 10.98 6.94
C PHE A 244 -12.59 11.64 6.43
N HIS A 245 -13.74 11.50 7.13
CA HIS A 245 -14.96 12.22 6.78
C HIS A 245 -14.71 13.74 6.78
N ASN A 246 -14.18 14.28 7.88
CA ASN A 246 -13.85 15.70 7.99
C ASN A 246 -12.83 16.15 6.95
N TYR A 247 -11.86 15.31 6.65
CA TYR A 247 -10.85 15.57 5.62
C TYR A 247 -11.48 15.68 4.22
N ILE A 248 -12.37 14.75 3.86
CA ILE A 248 -13.09 14.76 2.60
C ILE A 248 -14.02 16.00 2.51
N GLN A 249 -14.73 16.34 3.58
CA GLN A 249 -15.58 17.55 3.61
C GLN A 249 -14.77 18.82 3.37
N LYS A 250 -13.59 18.90 3.94
CA LYS A 250 -12.74 20.10 3.84
C LYS A 250 -11.97 20.18 2.52
N TRP A 251 -11.44 19.06 2.03
CA TRP A 251 -10.48 19.00 0.94
C TRP A 251 -10.97 18.21 -0.28
N GLY A 252 -12.20 17.72 -0.28
CA GLY A 252 -12.71 16.83 -1.35
C GLY A 252 -12.60 17.42 -2.76
N GLY A 253 -12.77 18.73 -2.91
CA GLY A 253 -12.58 19.41 -4.20
C GLY A 253 -11.11 19.46 -4.68
N GLU A 254 -10.15 19.43 -3.74
CA GLU A 254 -8.71 19.41 -4.02
C GLU A 254 -8.16 17.99 -4.18
N ILE A 255 -8.86 17.01 -3.56
CA ILE A 255 -8.56 15.58 -3.71
C ILE A 255 -8.86 15.13 -5.15
N ALA A 256 -9.93 15.66 -5.77
CA ALA A 256 -10.26 15.37 -7.14
C ALA A 256 -9.14 15.87 -8.06
N LEU A 257 -8.18 14.98 -8.34
CA LEU A 257 -7.22 15.22 -9.40
C LEU A 257 -8.02 15.40 -10.70
N LYS A 258 -7.80 16.50 -11.42
CA LYS A 258 -8.37 16.68 -12.75
C LYS A 258 -7.71 15.61 -13.65
N LEU A 259 -8.29 14.42 -13.64
CA LEU A 259 -7.91 13.40 -14.60
C LEU A 259 -8.24 13.95 -16.00
N PRO A 260 -7.34 13.85 -16.99
CA PRO A 260 -7.73 14.11 -18.36
C PRO A 260 -8.90 13.17 -18.71
N PRO A 261 -9.88 13.62 -19.52
CA PRO A 261 -10.98 12.77 -19.91
C PRO A 261 -10.43 11.48 -20.51
N SER A 262 -10.97 10.35 -20.04
CA SER A 262 -10.65 9.02 -20.58
C SER A 262 -10.89 9.05 -22.08
N LYS A 263 -9.85 8.80 -22.87
CA LYS A 263 -9.98 8.60 -24.33
C LYS A 263 -10.58 7.23 -24.59
#